data_14d8c66119d9bbe0e67165657f00de8d
#
_entry.id   14d8c66119d9bbe0e67165657f00de8d
#
_cell.length_a   1.000
_cell.length_b   1.000
_cell.length_c   1.000
_cell.angle_alpha   90.00
_cell.angle_beta   90.00
_cell.angle_gamma   90.00
#
_symmetry.space_group_name_H-M   'P 1'
#
loop_
_entity.id
_entity.type
_entity.pdbx_description
1 polymer ?
#
loop_
_entity_poly.entity_id
_entity_poly.type
_entity_poly.pdbx_seq_one_letter_code
_entity_poly.pdbx_strand_id
1 'polypeptide(L)'
;MAKVIKFTYKDVDYTLEYTRKTLEKMEGDRIVLSQMDQKPMTILPQLFQYAFHAHHKRISKALVEEIFGLFTNKNDMYNKLSTMASDTVNTLFEDNDSKNAIKWKANF
;
A
#
# COMPACT_ATOMS: atom_id res chain seq x y z
N MET A 1 -1.08 -13.35 6.38
CA MET A 1 -0.04 -13.15 5.35
C MET A 1 -0.21 -11.81 4.67
N ALA A 2 0.88 -11.09 4.53
CA ALA A 2 0.84 -9.83 3.79
C ALA A 2 0.62 -10.10 2.29
N LYS A 3 -0.26 -9.33 1.67
CA LYS A 3 -0.45 -9.38 0.22
C LYS A 3 0.57 -8.50 -0.47
N VAL A 4 1.16 -9.00 -1.54
CA VAL A 4 2.17 -8.30 -2.30
C VAL A 4 1.90 -8.43 -3.79
N ILE A 5 2.41 -7.49 -4.57
CA ILE A 5 2.44 -7.59 -6.03
C ILE A 5 3.90 -7.67 -6.44
N LYS A 6 4.23 -8.64 -7.27
CA LYS A 6 5.61 -8.84 -7.75
C LYS A 6 5.66 -8.75 -9.27
N PHE A 7 6.69 -8.10 -9.77
CA PHE A 7 6.95 -8.03 -11.21
C PHE A 7 8.43 -7.78 -11.48
N THR A 8 8.85 -8.00 -12.71
CA THR A 8 10.22 -7.76 -13.16
C THR A 8 10.21 -6.72 -14.26
N TYR A 9 11.13 -5.75 -14.17
CA TYR A 9 11.30 -4.74 -15.20
C TYR A 9 12.79 -4.49 -15.39
N LYS A 10 13.26 -4.63 -16.63
CA LYS A 10 14.69 -4.47 -16.99
C LYS A 10 15.61 -5.31 -16.08
N ASP A 11 15.24 -6.57 -15.90
CA ASP A 11 15.98 -7.57 -15.10
C ASP A 11 16.04 -7.25 -13.61
N VAL A 12 15.23 -6.31 -13.12
CA VAL A 12 15.13 -6.02 -11.69
C VAL A 12 13.77 -6.49 -11.19
N ASP A 13 13.79 -7.24 -10.08
CA ASP A 13 12.57 -7.72 -9.45
C ASP A 13 12.04 -6.66 -8.48
N TYR A 14 10.76 -6.34 -8.60
CA TYR A 14 10.09 -5.39 -7.72
C TYR A 14 9.01 -6.08 -6.91
N THR A 15 8.85 -5.61 -5.67
CA THR A 15 7.80 -6.07 -4.77
C THR A 15 7.05 -4.85 -4.26
N LEU A 16 5.75 -4.82 -4.49
CA LEU A 16 4.88 -3.75 -4.02
C LEU A 16 4.11 -4.25 -2.80
N GLU A 17 4.06 -3.43 -1.76
CA GLU A 17 3.40 -3.78 -0.52
C GLU A 17 3.03 -2.51 0.25
N TYR A 18 1.93 -2.58 1.01
CA TYR A 18 1.59 -1.55 1.99
C TYR A 18 1.79 -2.11 3.38
N THR A 19 2.77 -1.56 4.10
CA THR A 19 2.95 -1.85 5.53
C THR A 19 2.20 -0.79 6.34
N ARG A 20 2.05 -1.01 7.65
CA ARG A 20 1.48 0.01 8.53
C ARG A 20 2.25 1.32 8.44
N LYS A 21 3.59 1.24 8.39
CA LYS A 21 4.43 2.45 8.24
C LYS A 21 4.18 3.17 6.93
N THR A 22 3.98 2.42 5.85
CA THR A 22 3.66 3.03 4.55
C THR A 22 2.34 3.78 4.62
N LEU A 23 1.32 3.17 5.21
CA LEU A 23 0.01 3.80 5.32
C LEU A 23 0.04 5.03 6.26
N GLU A 24 0.81 4.95 7.37
CA GLU A 24 1.01 6.10 8.24
C GLU A 24 1.64 7.27 7.48
N LYS A 25 2.63 6.96 6.64
CA LYS A 25 3.27 7.99 5.82
C LYS A 25 2.29 8.61 4.83
N MET A 26 1.47 7.78 4.18
CA MET A 26 0.45 8.27 3.26
C MET A 26 -0.52 9.21 3.96
N GLU A 27 -0.99 8.84 5.14
CA GLU A 27 -1.88 9.69 5.93
C GLU A 27 -1.20 11.01 6.30
N GLY A 28 0.06 10.94 6.73
CA GLY A 28 0.84 12.14 7.03
C GLY A 28 1.00 13.06 5.83
N ASP A 29 1.08 12.49 4.64
CA ASP A 29 1.18 13.23 3.38
C ASP A 29 -0.20 13.58 2.81
N ARG A 30 -1.27 13.29 3.55
CA ARG A 30 -2.67 13.56 3.18
C ARG A 30 -3.14 12.80 1.94
N ILE A 31 -2.61 11.60 1.73
CA ILE A 31 -3.03 10.72 0.65
C ILE A 31 -4.08 9.78 1.21
N VAL A 32 -5.31 9.88 0.73
CA VAL A 32 -6.45 9.11 1.24
C VAL A 32 -7.12 8.37 0.07
N LEU A 33 -7.30 7.06 0.23
CA LEU A 33 -7.92 6.21 -0.80
C LEU A 33 -9.32 6.71 -1.22
N SER A 34 -10.08 7.22 -0.26
CA SER A 34 -11.44 7.71 -0.54
C SER A 34 -11.48 8.89 -1.50
N GLN A 35 -10.34 9.55 -1.73
CA GLN A 35 -10.26 10.66 -2.68
C GLN A 35 -10.07 10.21 -4.12
N MET A 36 -9.94 8.91 -4.36
CA MET A 36 -9.71 8.38 -5.71
C MET A 36 -10.83 8.79 -6.67
N ASP A 37 -12.08 8.78 -6.24
CA ASP A 37 -13.20 9.14 -7.09
C ASP A 37 -13.19 10.62 -7.49
N GLN A 38 -12.64 11.48 -6.64
CA GLN A 38 -12.61 12.93 -6.86
C GLN A 38 -11.34 13.39 -7.56
N LYS A 39 -10.21 12.71 -7.30
CA LYS A 39 -8.89 13.12 -7.77
C LYS A 39 -8.09 11.94 -8.33
N PRO A 40 -8.64 11.20 -9.31
CA PRO A 40 -7.96 9.99 -9.79
C PRO A 40 -6.59 10.27 -10.43
N MET A 41 -6.43 11.40 -11.11
CA MET A 41 -5.16 11.76 -11.76
C MET A 41 -4.05 12.02 -10.76
N THR A 42 -4.40 12.41 -9.54
CA THR A 42 -3.44 12.69 -8.47
C THR A 42 -3.23 11.46 -7.59
N ILE A 43 -4.31 10.81 -7.18
CA ILE A 43 -4.27 9.76 -6.17
C ILE A 43 -3.71 8.45 -6.71
N LEU A 44 -4.11 8.01 -7.92
CA LEU A 44 -3.64 6.72 -8.44
C LEU A 44 -2.13 6.67 -8.65
N PRO A 45 -1.48 7.65 -9.29
CA PRO A 45 -0.02 7.63 -9.41
C PRO A 45 0.69 7.64 -8.05
N GLN A 46 0.17 8.37 -7.07
CA GLN A 46 0.74 8.41 -5.73
C GLN A 46 0.56 7.07 -5.00
N LEU A 47 -0.63 6.48 -5.11
CA LEU A 47 -0.91 5.18 -4.53
C LEU A 47 0.08 4.13 -5.07
N PHE A 48 0.33 4.14 -6.35
CA PHE A 48 1.30 3.25 -6.97
C PHE A 48 2.71 3.51 -6.44
N GLN A 49 3.13 4.77 -6.35
CA GLN A 49 4.45 5.14 -5.87
C GLN A 49 4.68 4.70 -4.43
N TYR A 50 3.71 4.91 -3.54
CA TYR A 50 3.84 4.49 -2.14
C TYR A 50 3.95 2.98 -1.99
N ALA A 51 3.39 2.20 -2.90
CA ALA A 51 3.49 0.76 -2.86
C ALA A 51 4.92 0.24 -2.99
N PHE A 52 5.83 1.02 -3.58
CA PHE A 52 7.26 0.68 -3.67
C PHE A 52 8.00 0.91 -2.36
N HIS A 53 7.45 1.70 -1.45
CA HIS A 53 8.20 2.27 -0.33
C HIS A 53 8.76 1.22 0.64
N ALA A 54 8.03 0.14 0.87
CA ALA A 54 8.44 -0.88 1.83
C ALA A 54 9.72 -1.60 1.42
N HIS A 55 9.91 -1.85 0.12
CA HIS A 55 11.02 -2.65 -0.40
C HIS A 55 12.00 -1.86 -1.27
N HIS A 56 11.60 -0.69 -1.77
CA HIS A 56 12.39 0.10 -2.73
C HIS A 56 12.36 1.57 -2.36
N LYS A 57 12.86 1.90 -1.18
CA LYS A 57 12.79 3.27 -0.62
C LYS A 57 13.48 4.31 -1.47
N ARG A 58 14.48 3.91 -2.24
CA ARG A 58 15.30 4.84 -3.03
C ARG A 58 14.93 4.90 -4.50
N ILE A 59 13.84 4.26 -4.88
CA ILE A 59 13.42 4.29 -6.29
C ILE A 59 13.07 5.74 -6.66
N SER A 60 13.49 6.16 -7.87
CA SER A 60 13.21 7.52 -8.32
C SER A 60 11.76 7.66 -8.77
N LYS A 61 11.23 8.85 -8.61
CA LYS A 61 9.89 9.16 -9.10
C LYS A 61 9.79 8.96 -10.61
N ALA A 62 10.82 9.32 -11.35
CA ALA A 62 10.85 9.17 -12.82
C ALA A 62 10.73 7.70 -13.22
N LEU A 63 11.43 6.80 -12.51
CA LEU A 63 11.35 5.37 -12.81
C LEU A 63 9.98 4.81 -12.45
N VAL A 64 9.39 5.24 -11.34
CA VAL A 64 8.04 4.82 -10.97
C VAL A 64 7.03 5.24 -12.04
N GLU A 65 7.14 6.46 -12.54
CA GLU A 65 6.25 6.96 -13.61
C GLU A 65 6.43 6.17 -14.91
N GLU A 66 7.67 5.82 -15.26
CA GLU A 66 7.95 4.99 -16.43
C GLU A 66 7.28 3.63 -16.30
N ILE A 67 7.46 2.97 -15.14
CA ILE A 67 6.87 1.66 -14.87
C ILE A 67 5.35 1.76 -14.92
N PHE A 68 4.78 2.77 -14.29
CA PHE A 68 3.33 2.97 -14.29
C PHE A 68 2.78 3.09 -15.72
N GLY A 69 3.45 3.83 -16.57
CA GLY A 69 3.03 3.99 -17.96
C GLY A 69 3.04 2.69 -18.76
N LEU A 70 3.90 1.75 -18.38
CA LEU A 70 4.04 0.46 -19.07
C LEU A 70 3.18 -0.65 -18.50
N PHE A 71 2.56 -0.43 -17.33
CA PHE A 71 1.71 -1.45 -16.71
C PHE A 71 0.49 -1.72 -17.57
N THR A 72 0.17 -3.01 -17.74
CA THR A 72 -1.07 -3.44 -18.37
C THR A 72 -2.16 -3.57 -17.32
N ASN A 73 -3.42 -3.52 -17.76
CA ASN A 73 -4.58 -3.77 -16.89
C ASN A 73 -4.56 -2.90 -15.62
N LYS A 74 -4.42 -1.60 -15.82
CA LYS A 74 -4.30 -0.64 -14.70
C LYS A 74 -5.52 -0.64 -13.78
N ASN A 75 -6.68 -0.97 -14.31
CA ASN A 75 -7.90 -1.04 -13.51
C ASN A 75 -7.82 -2.16 -12.46
N ASP A 76 -7.37 -3.35 -12.88
CA ASP A 76 -7.16 -4.46 -11.96
C ASP A 76 -6.01 -4.17 -10.99
N MET A 77 -4.95 -3.53 -11.48
CA MET A 77 -3.84 -3.11 -10.63
C MET A 77 -4.34 -2.19 -9.51
N TYR A 78 -5.16 -1.19 -9.82
CA TYR A 78 -5.76 -0.33 -8.81
C TYR A 78 -6.57 -1.14 -7.79
N ASN A 79 -7.39 -2.08 -8.26
CA ASN A 79 -8.18 -2.92 -7.38
C ASN A 79 -7.31 -3.74 -6.43
N LYS A 80 -6.19 -4.28 -6.93
CA LYS A 80 -5.24 -5.04 -6.12
C LYS A 80 -4.54 -4.14 -5.09
N LEU A 81 -4.14 -2.94 -5.49
CA LEU A 81 -3.53 -1.98 -4.56
C LEU A 81 -4.51 -1.61 -3.45
N SER A 82 -5.77 -1.35 -3.79
CA SER A 82 -6.80 -1.02 -2.82
C SER A 82 -7.03 -2.17 -1.83
N THR A 83 -7.06 -3.40 -2.32
CA THR A 83 -7.20 -4.59 -1.48
C THR A 83 -6.02 -4.73 -0.52
N MET A 84 -4.79 -4.53 -1.01
CA MET A 84 -3.60 -4.58 -0.16
C MET A 84 -3.66 -3.55 0.96
N ALA A 85 -4.06 -2.32 0.64
CA ALA A 85 -4.17 -1.25 1.63
C ALA A 85 -5.25 -1.56 2.66
N SER A 86 -6.42 -2.01 2.23
CA SER A 86 -7.52 -2.37 3.13
C SER A 86 -7.13 -3.50 4.08
N ASP A 87 -6.46 -4.52 3.56
CA ASP A 87 -6.02 -5.64 4.39
C ASP A 87 -5.03 -5.18 5.46
N THR A 88 -4.14 -4.25 5.12
CA THR A 88 -3.18 -3.71 6.10
C THR A 88 -3.89 -2.91 7.18
N VAL A 89 -4.90 -2.11 6.82
CA VAL A 89 -5.71 -1.39 7.80
C VAL A 89 -6.40 -2.38 8.75
N ASN A 90 -6.95 -3.46 8.20
CA ASN A 90 -7.65 -4.46 9.00
C ASN A 90 -6.74 -5.14 10.04
N THR A 91 -5.42 -5.20 9.80
CA THR A 91 -4.50 -5.78 10.78
C THR A 91 -4.48 -5.02 12.11
N LEU A 92 -4.91 -3.76 12.13
CA LEU A 92 -5.01 -2.98 13.38
C LEU A 92 -6.06 -3.55 14.33
N PHE A 93 -7.02 -4.28 13.82
CA PHE A 93 -8.14 -4.80 14.59
C PHE A 93 -8.00 -6.29 14.91
N GLU A 94 -6.89 -6.91 14.52
CA GLU A 94 -6.66 -8.33 14.81
C GLU A 94 -6.33 -8.54 16.27
N ASP A 95 -6.92 -9.57 16.87
CA ASP A 95 -6.65 -9.96 18.24
C ASP A 95 -5.29 -10.66 18.34
N ASN A 96 -4.64 -10.49 19.46
CA ASN A 96 -3.39 -11.17 19.75
C ASN A 96 -3.69 -12.50 20.45
N ASP A 97 -3.33 -13.61 19.80
CA ASP A 97 -3.56 -14.96 20.33
C ASP A 97 -2.39 -15.50 21.16
N SER A 98 -1.35 -14.69 21.38
CA SER A 98 -0.17 -15.14 22.12
C SER A 98 -0.45 -15.25 23.61
N LYS A 99 0.47 -15.95 24.33
CA LYS A 99 0.41 -16.04 25.80
C LYS A 99 0.57 -14.68 26.47
N ASN A 100 1.16 -13.72 25.78
CA ASN A 100 1.40 -12.38 26.31
C ASN A 100 0.28 -11.40 25.97
N ALA A 101 -0.81 -11.88 25.38
CA ALA A 101 -1.92 -11.03 25.02
C ALA A 101 -2.48 -10.34 26.27
N ILE A 102 -2.74 -9.04 26.11
CA ILE A 102 -3.32 -8.25 27.21
C ILE A 102 -4.83 -8.39 27.16
N LYS A 103 -5.40 -8.87 28.25
CA LYS A 103 -6.84 -8.93 28.43
C LYS A 103 -7.23 -7.73 29.27
N TRP A 104 -8.14 -6.92 28.77
CA TRP A 104 -8.54 -5.70 29.46
C TRP A 104 -10.03 -5.67 29.69
N LYS A 105 -10.45 -4.79 30.58
CA LYS A 105 -11.84 -4.70 30.99
C LYS A 105 -12.16 -3.23 31.31
N ALA A 106 -13.28 -2.76 30.82
CA ALA A 106 -13.78 -1.43 31.14
C ALA A 106 -14.87 -1.55 32.19
N ASN A 107 -14.97 -0.54 33.07
CA ASN A 107 -16.02 -0.52 34.08
C ASN A 107 -16.96 0.68 33.89
N PHE A 108 -17.21 1.04 32.65
CA PHE A 108 -18.20 2.05 32.33
C PHE A 108 -19.30 1.49 31.48
#